data_2c025debefe09ab149266054c11cc0ac
#
_entry.id   2c025debefe09ab149266054c11cc0ac
#
_cell.length_a   1.000
_cell.length_b   1.000
_cell.length_c   1.000
_cell.angle_alpha   90.00
_cell.angle_beta   90.00
_cell.angle_gamma   90.00
#
_symmetry.space_group_name_H-M   'P 1'
#
loop_
_entity.id
_entity.type
_entity.pdbx_description
1 polymer ?
#
loop_
_entity_poly.entity_id
_entity_poly.type
_entity_poly.pdbx_seq_one_letter_code
_entity_poly.pdbx_strand_id
1 'polypeptide(L)'
;ELKITEMTSAQTAYLSTMYQHDTVLIKALDEIADKYARSVRSDRATIGEGAKLFHCQNIVNVNIGKGAILRGIQNLKEGTIASSPDASTFVGDGVIAKDFIIQKGAYVSDGALLVSTLIGEASKIGKQYSAENSVMFCNSEGFHSEVCSIFGGPYTVTHHRSTLLIAGMFSFFNAGSGTNQSNHMYKLGPLHQGIIERGGKTGSSSYLMWPSRVGAFSAIMGKHYANFDSSDFPFSYVNEDGGQSTLVPGMNFFTVGTMRDGLKWPTRDGRKNIDKLDQLNFEVLSPYTGQKMMRGQSILLDLYAGAEKGQEYVSHKGILIKRLLLKTCSRYYRMALEKYLGDALIARLTASPVKNIGELVGQPDDAEDGPWVDISGLLCSQSRLDSLLDRIKASEVIDLQTLQQELQNIHGSYALDEWLWVINTIPQVFGFENLNAENLITVLEKWKVSSTKLLNMVEMDASKEFEGNVRIGFGIDGHQDDDFDEVRGKFESNSFKKQLDEMRQDVESNYNQGLTILNNI
;
A
#
# COMPACT_ATOMS: atom_id res chain seq x y z
N GLU A 1 6.87 -23.26 6.46
CA GLU A 1 7.76 -22.19 6.95
C GLU A 1 8.28 -21.38 5.78
N LEU A 2 8.38 -20.04 5.93
CA LEU A 2 8.95 -19.16 4.94
C LEU A 2 10.48 -19.20 5.03
N LYS A 3 11.17 -19.58 3.95
CA LYS A 3 12.63 -19.49 3.87
C LYS A 3 13.05 -18.08 3.57
N ILE A 4 13.65 -17.41 4.53
CA ILE A 4 14.09 -16.02 4.43
C ILE A 4 15.61 -15.89 4.51
N THR A 5 16.13 -14.94 3.76
CA THR A 5 17.52 -14.52 3.77
C THR A 5 17.59 -12.99 3.83
N GLU A 6 18.76 -12.42 4.01
CA GLU A 6 18.93 -10.97 3.94
C GLU A 6 18.64 -10.37 2.55
N MET A 7 18.51 -11.21 1.52
CA MET A 7 18.13 -10.84 0.16
C MET A 7 16.64 -11.03 -0.14
N THR A 8 15.84 -11.44 0.85
CA THR A 8 14.41 -11.65 0.66
C THR A 8 13.70 -10.31 0.54
N SER A 9 13.05 -10.08 -0.62
CA SER A 9 12.16 -8.93 -0.85
C SER A 9 10.72 -9.24 -0.44
N ALA A 10 9.90 -8.19 -0.29
CA ALA A 10 8.47 -8.31 -0.06
C ALA A 10 7.80 -9.18 -1.15
N GLN A 11 8.22 -9.01 -2.41
CA GLN A 11 7.69 -9.76 -3.54
C GLN A 11 8.05 -11.24 -3.46
N THR A 12 9.32 -11.57 -3.20
CA THR A 12 9.75 -12.97 -3.05
C THR A 12 9.01 -13.67 -1.90
N ALA A 13 8.89 -12.99 -0.76
CA ALA A 13 8.13 -13.49 0.39
C ALA A 13 6.64 -13.64 0.07
N TYR A 14 6.05 -12.70 -0.68
CA TYR A 14 4.66 -12.78 -1.14
C TYR A 14 4.42 -14.03 -1.98
N LEU A 15 5.29 -14.30 -2.98
CA LEU A 15 5.18 -15.50 -3.82
C LEU A 15 5.22 -16.78 -2.96
N SER A 16 6.17 -16.87 -2.05
CA SER A 16 6.29 -18.03 -1.15
C SER A 16 5.12 -18.17 -0.17
N THR A 17 4.40 -17.07 0.16
CA THR A 17 3.29 -17.08 1.11
C THR A 17 1.95 -17.35 0.43
N MET A 18 1.69 -16.74 -0.72
CA MET A 18 0.37 -16.73 -1.35
C MET A 18 0.16 -17.84 -2.37
N TYR A 19 1.24 -18.49 -2.82
CA TYR A 19 1.19 -19.55 -3.84
C TYR A 19 1.46 -20.95 -3.27
N GLN A 20 1.13 -21.18 -1.99
CA GLN A 20 1.35 -22.48 -1.31
C GLN A 20 0.65 -23.68 -1.98
N HIS A 21 -0.37 -23.43 -2.80
CA HIS A 21 -1.06 -24.45 -3.58
C HIS A 21 -0.22 -24.95 -4.78
N ASP A 22 0.74 -24.16 -5.28
CA ASP A 22 1.66 -24.55 -6.36
C ASP A 22 2.95 -25.13 -5.76
N THR A 23 2.93 -26.42 -5.47
CA THR A 23 4.04 -27.12 -4.83
C THR A 23 5.32 -27.12 -5.67
N VAL A 24 5.21 -27.03 -7.01
CA VAL A 24 6.38 -26.96 -7.90
C VAL A 24 7.06 -25.60 -7.75
N LEU A 25 6.27 -24.52 -7.77
CA LEU A 25 6.77 -23.16 -7.56
C LEU A 25 7.43 -23.02 -6.18
N ILE A 26 6.76 -23.46 -5.12
CA ILE A 26 7.31 -23.38 -3.75
C ILE A 26 8.62 -24.12 -3.64
N LYS A 27 8.70 -25.32 -4.21
CA LYS A 27 9.96 -26.09 -4.23
C LYS A 27 11.07 -25.35 -4.96
N ALA A 28 10.78 -24.74 -6.10
CA ALA A 28 11.78 -23.96 -6.87
C ALA A 28 12.26 -22.72 -6.10
N LEU A 29 11.33 -21.96 -5.46
CA LEU A 29 11.67 -20.82 -4.60
C LEU A 29 12.51 -21.24 -3.39
N ASP A 30 12.18 -22.36 -2.77
CA ASP A 30 12.96 -22.93 -1.67
C ASP A 30 14.37 -23.34 -2.09
N GLU A 31 14.54 -23.93 -3.27
CA GLU A 31 15.85 -24.29 -3.83
C GLU A 31 16.70 -23.06 -4.13
N ILE A 32 16.10 -21.98 -4.64
CA ILE A 32 16.75 -20.68 -4.87
C ILE A 32 17.24 -20.10 -3.53
N ALA A 33 16.39 -20.08 -2.50
CA ALA A 33 16.76 -19.58 -1.18
C ALA A 33 17.86 -20.43 -0.53
N ASP A 34 17.75 -21.75 -0.60
CA ASP A 34 18.75 -22.70 -0.08
C ASP A 34 20.09 -22.59 -0.79
N LYS A 35 20.09 -22.36 -2.12
CA LYS A 35 21.31 -22.13 -2.90
C LYS A 35 22.05 -20.89 -2.40
N TYR A 36 21.32 -19.81 -2.20
CA TYR A 36 21.88 -18.57 -1.64
C TYR A 36 22.40 -18.80 -0.22
N ALA A 37 21.61 -19.38 0.66
CA ALA A 37 22.00 -19.65 2.04
C ALA A 37 23.30 -20.49 2.12
N ARG A 38 23.43 -21.51 1.26
CA ARG A 38 24.69 -22.30 1.15
C ARG A 38 25.88 -21.48 0.69
N SER A 39 25.68 -20.52 -0.22
CA SER A 39 26.77 -19.69 -0.77
C SER A 39 27.35 -18.69 0.23
N VAL A 40 26.52 -18.23 1.19
CA VAL A 40 26.94 -17.27 2.23
C VAL A 40 27.22 -17.90 3.59
N ARG A 41 27.03 -19.23 3.72
CA ARG A 41 27.25 -19.95 4.95
C ARG A 41 28.71 -19.88 5.38
N SER A 42 28.91 -19.57 6.66
CA SER A 42 30.23 -19.51 7.29
C SER A 42 30.23 -20.25 8.62
N ASP A 43 31.35 -20.88 8.96
CA ASP A 43 31.58 -21.52 10.27
C ASP A 43 31.89 -20.49 11.38
N ARG A 44 32.00 -19.21 11.04
CA ARG A 44 32.28 -18.13 11.97
C ARG A 44 31.39 -16.93 11.71
N ALA A 45 30.94 -16.31 12.79
CA ALA A 45 30.36 -14.98 12.72
C ALA A 45 31.39 -13.96 12.17
N THR A 46 30.91 -12.98 11.41
CA THR A 46 31.78 -11.98 10.78
C THR A 46 31.42 -10.57 11.25
N ILE A 47 32.43 -9.71 11.34
CA ILE A 47 32.27 -8.27 11.55
C ILE A 47 32.82 -7.57 10.32
N GLY A 48 31.99 -6.90 9.58
CA GLY A 48 32.32 -6.19 8.35
C GLY A 48 33.25 -5.00 8.59
N GLU A 49 33.98 -4.64 7.56
CA GLU A 49 34.87 -3.48 7.58
C GLU A 49 34.15 -2.20 7.97
N GLY A 50 34.73 -1.38 8.86
CA GLY A 50 34.15 -0.11 9.31
C GLY A 50 32.96 -0.26 10.24
N ALA A 51 32.55 -1.47 10.63
CA ALA A 51 31.53 -1.67 11.66
C ALA A 51 32.01 -1.13 13.01
N LYS A 52 31.08 -0.53 13.77
CA LYS A 52 31.36 0.13 15.05
C LYS A 52 30.51 -0.51 16.14
N LEU A 53 31.15 -1.07 17.16
CA LEU A 53 30.51 -1.72 18.29
C LEU A 53 30.88 -0.97 19.59
N PHE A 54 29.87 -0.44 20.29
CA PHE A 54 30.02 0.33 21.52
C PHE A 54 29.15 -0.22 22.64
N HIS A 55 29.69 -0.55 23.78
CA HIS A 55 28.95 -0.94 24.99
C HIS A 55 27.96 -2.07 24.77
N CYS A 56 28.27 -3.03 23.89
CA CYS A 56 27.46 -4.21 23.65
C CYS A 56 27.72 -5.28 24.71
N GLN A 57 26.65 -5.86 25.27
CA GLN A 57 26.79 -6.87 26.33
C GLN A 57 26.99 -8.28 25.77
N ASN A 58 26.09 -8.73 24.89
CA ASN A 58 26.15 -10.09 24.37
C ASN A 58 25.81 -10.15 22.88
N ILE A 59 26.74 -10.69 22.08
CA ILE A 59 26.56 -10.90 20.64
C ILE A 59 27.09 -12.30 20.33
N VAL A 60 26.20 -13.21 19.95
CA VAL A 60 26.53 -14.62 19.70
C VAL A 60 25.99 -15.04 18.34
N ASN A 61 26.89 -15.51 17.48
CA ASN A 61 26.51 -16.05 16.16
C ASN A 61 25.78 -15.03 15.28
N VAL A 62 26.30 -13.82 15.18
CA VAL A 62 25.72 -12.72 14.40
C VAL A 62 26.67 -12.28 13.30
N ASN A 63 26.22 -12.26 12.06
CA ASN A 63 26.92 -11.63 10.95
C ASN A 63 26.60 -10.15 10.91
N ILE A 64 27.64 -9.30 10.98
CA ILE A 64 27.51 -7.84 11.00
C ILE A 64 28.11 -7.28 9.72
N GLY A 65 27.27 -6.59 8.93
CA GLY A 65 27.63 -5.99 7.64
C GLY A 65 28.60 -4.80 7.76
N LYS A 66 29.15 -4.38 6.62
CA LYS A 66 30.10 -3.27 6.53
C LYS A 66 29.46 -1.96 6.98
N GLY A 67 30.17 -1.19 7.80
CA GLY A 67 29.72 0.12 8.27
C GLY A 67 28.52 0.09 9.23
N ALA A 68 28.08 -1.07 9.71
CA ALA A 68 27.02 -1.17 10.71
C ALA A 68 27.43 -0.51 12.04
N ILE A 69 26.45 0.06 12.73
CA ILE A 69 26.67 0.70 14.04
C ILE A 69 25.84 -0.01 15.10
N LEU A 70 26.49 -0.64 16.05
CA LEU A 70 25.89 -1.31 17.18
C LEU A 70 26.26 -0.57 18.46
N ARG A 71 25.25 -0.13 19.23
CA ARG A 71 25.49 0.64 20.46
C ARG A 71 24.55 0.22 21.57
N GLY A 72 25.07 -0.12 22.73
CA GLY A 72 24.25 -0.40 23.92
C GLY A 72 23.39 -1.66 23.81
N ILE A 73 23.78 -2.61 22.99
CA ILE A 73 23.07 -3.87 22.75
C ILE A 73 22.98 -4.67 24.05
N GLN A 74 21.82 -5.20 24.37
CA GLN A 74 21.64 -6.12 25.48
C GLN A 74 21.95 -7.57 25.08
N ASN A 75 21.28 -8.09 24.03
CA ASN A 75 21.52 -9.47 23.58
C ASN A 75 21.15 -9.68 22.11
N LEU A 76 22.10 -10.06 21.30
CA LEU A 76 21.88 -10.51 19.93
C LEU A 76 22.33 -11.95 19.77
N LYS A 77 21.49 -12.83 19.23
CA LYS A 77 21.79 -14.24 19.05
C LYS A 77 21.21 -14.77 17.74
N GLU A 78 22.04 -15.53 16.99
CA GLU A 78 21.63 -16.18 15.73
C GLU A 78 21.00 -15.17 14.76
N GLY A 79 21.81 -14.33 14.10
CA GLY A 79 21.25 -13.31 13.25
C GLY A 79 22.17 -12.74 12.19
N THR A 80 21.58 -11.95 11.32
CA THR A 80 22.29 -11.18 10.29
C THR A 80 21.86 -9.72 10.33
N ILE A 81 22.85 -8.83 10.40
CA ILE A 81 22.69 -7.38 10.24
C ILE A 81 23.32 -7.01 8.90
N ALA A 82 22.50 -6.96 7.84
CA ALA A 82 22.96 -6.47 6.55
C ALA A 82 23.18 -4.95 6.63
N SER A 83 24.31 -4.50 6.10
CA SER A 83 24.68 -3.08 6.12
C SER A 83 25.68 -2.79 5.02
N SER A 84 25.71 -1.57 4.53
CA SER A 84 26.70 -1.07 3.58
C SER A 84 27.06 0.40 3.90
N PRO A 85 28.18 0.92 3.42
CA PRO A 85 28.59 2.30 3.71
C PRO A 85 27.58 3.37 3.26
N ASP A 86 26.87 3.12 2.17
CA ASP A 86 25.81 3.98 1.62
C ASP A 86 24.47 3.84 2.37
N ALA A 87 24.21 2.68 2.98
CA ALA A 87 23.02 2.38 3.75
C ALA A 87 23.38 1.67 5.07
N SER A 88 24.01 2.43 5.98
CA SER A 88 24.47 1.93 7.29
C SER A 88 23.26 1.57 8.17
N THR A 89 23.29 0.36 8.71
CA THR A 89 22.29 -0.16 9.63
C THR A 89 22.67 0.15 11.06
N PHE A 90 21.71 0.64 11.85
CA PHE A 90 21.90 0.95 13.26
C PHE A 90 21.08 -0.02 14.13
N VAL A 91 21.77 -0.61 15.12
CA VAL A 91 21.11 -1.39 16.17
C VAL A 91 21.54 -0.82 17.52
N GLY A 92 20.57 -0.32 18.30
CA GLY A 92 20.83 0.58 19.43
C GLY A 92 20.46 0.02 20.81
N ASP A 93 20.30 0.94 21.70
CA ASP A 93 20.27 0.71 23.15
C ASP A 93 19.17 -0.27 23.59
N GLY A 94 19.55 -1.29 24.35
CA GLY A 94 18.65 -2.24 24.99
C GLY A 94 18.00 -3.28 24.06
N VAL A 95 18.37 -3.35 22.78
CA VAL A 95 17.81 -4.31 21.84
C VAL A 95 18.12 -5.74 22.26
N ILE A 96 17.09 -6.59 22.21
CA ILE A 96 17.16 -8.04 22.36
C ILE A 96 16.63 -8.66 21.07
N ALA A 97 17.47 -9.44 20.37
CA ALA A 97 17.04 -10.11 19.15
C ALA A 97 17.59 -11.54 19.07
N LYS A 98 16.74 -12.46 18.61
CA LYS A 98 17.07 -13.87 18.41
C LYS A 98 16.44 -14.39 17.12
N ASP A 99 17.23 -15.16 16.35
CA ASP A 99 16.81 -15.71 15.05
C ASP A 99 16.29 -14.58 14.12
N PHE A 100 17.13 -13.62 13.81
CA PHE A 100 16.71 -12.36 13.19
C PHE A 100 17.50 -12.00 11.94
N ILE A 101 16.87 -11.22 11.05
CA ILE A 101 17.51 -10.52 9.95
C ILE A 101 17.12 -9.06 10.01
N ILE A 102 18.12 -8.17 9.95
CA ILE A 102 17.92 -6.71 9.82
C ILE A 102 18.60 -6.28 8.52
N GLN A 103 17.81 -5.73 7.58
CA GLN A 103 18.28 -5.32 6.26
C GLN A 103 18.91 -3.91 6.28
N LYS A 104 19.53 -3.55 5.14
CA LYS A 104 20.34 -2.32 4.98
C LYS A 104 19.58 -1.05 5.34
N GLY A 105 20.24 -0.15 6.04
CA GLY A 105 19.69 1.15 6.40
C GLY A 105 18.59 1.13 7.45
N ALA A 106 18.24 -0.02 8.00
CA ALA A 106 17.27 -0.10 9.08
C ALA A 106 17.82 0.50 10.39
N TYR A 107 16.91 1.03 11.20
CA TYR A 107 17.18 1.59 12.52
C TYR A 107 16.36 0.82 13.56
N VAL A 108 17.04 0.06 14.43
CA VAL A 108 16.41 -0.73 15.49
C VAL A 108 17.00 -0.30 16.84
N SER A 109 16.17 0.12 17.81
CA SER A 109 16.67 0.75 19.03
C SER A 109 15.66 0.68 20.19
N ASP A 110 16.00 1.31 21.30
CA ASP A 110 15.13 1.63 22.43
C ASP A 110 14.42 0.40 23.03
N GLY A 111 15.16 -0.67 23.24
CA GLY A 111 14.65 -1.88 23.90
C GLY A 111 13.68 -2.70 23.02
N ALA A 112 13.79 -2.64 21.70
CA ALA A 112 13.03 -3.52 20.81
C ALA A 112 13.32 -4.99 21.07
N LEU A 113 12.29 -5.83 21.04
CA LEU A 113 12.35 -7.28 21.24
C LEU A 113 11.95 -8.00 19.94
N LEU A 114 12.90 -8.70 19.33
CA LEU A 114 12.70 -9.38 18.05
C LEU A 114 13.00 -10.87 18.18
N VAL A 115 12.06 -11.73 17.78
CA VAL A 115 12.23 -13.17 17.77
C VAL A 115 11.73 -13.74 16.45
N SER A 116 12.59 -14.47 15.74
CA SER A 116 12.26 -15.04 14.42
C SER A 116 11.67 -14.00 13.47
N THR A 117 12.37 -12.87 13.29
CA THR A 117 11.84 -11.67 12.63
C THR A 117 12.79 -11.14 11.55
N LEU A 118 12.22 -10.72 10.42
CA LEU A 118 12.91 -9.93 9.41
C LEU A 118 12.46 -8.47 9.48
N ILE A 119 13.44 -7.56 9.56
CA ILE A 119 13.24 -6.11 9.47
C ILE A 119 13.85 -5.61 8.15
N GLY A 120 13.00 -5.07 7.28
CA GLY A 120 13.31 -4.64 5.93
C GLY A 120 14.10 -3.34 5.84
N GLU A 121 14.54 -3.02 4.62
CA GLU A 121 15.37 -1.86 4.31
C GLU A 121 14.76 -0.55 4.81
N ALA A 122 15.59 0.30 5.43
CA ALA A 122 15.22 1.63 5.94
C ALA A 122 14.04 1.65 6.92
N SER A 123 13.64 0.50 7.49
CA SER A 123 12.60 0.43 8.52
C SER A 123 13.09 0.97 9.85
N LYS A 124 12.17 1.49 10.67
CA LYS A 124 12.46 2.06 11.98
C LYS A 124 11.67 1.32 13.06
N ILE A 125 12.38 0.63 13.93
CA ILE A 125 11.79 -0.17 15.01
C ILE A 125 12.38 0.31 16.35
N GLY A 126 11.50 0.60 17.31
CA GLY A 126 12.00 1.10 18.59
C GLY A 126 10.92 1.27 19.67
N LYS A 127 11.29 1.93 20.76
CA LYS A 127 10.39 2.26 21.88
C LYS A 127 9.69 1.01 22.42
N GLN A 128 10.48 -0.05 22.68
CA GLN A 128 10.00 -1.33 23.23
C GLN A 128 8.99 -2.06 22.32
N TYR A 129 9.14 -1.92 20.99
CA TYR A 129 8.38 -2.71 20.03
C TYR A 129 8.67 -4.20 20.20
N SER A 130 7.66 -5.05 20.15
CA SER A 130 7.78 -6.50 20.22
C SER A 130 7.30 -7.15 18.93
N ALA A 131 8.14 -7.98 18.33
CA ALA A 131 7.82 -8.72 17.10
C ALA A 131 8.25 -10.18 17.22
N GLU A 132 7.32 -11.08 16.91
CA GLU A 132 7.57 -12.51 16.91
C GLU A 132 7.05 -13.17 15.63
N ASN A 133 7.84 -14.09 15.04
CA ASN A 133 7.49 -14.84 13.83
C ASN A 133 6.96 -13.96 12.69
N SER A 134 7.57 -12.79 12.47
CA SER A 134 7.03 -11.75 11.62
C SER A 134 8.02 -11.26 10.59
N VAL A 135 7.53 -10.78 9.45
CA VAL A 135 8.32 -10.05 8.46
C VAL A 135 7.77 -8.62 8.34
N MET A 136 8.66 -7.64 8.34
CA MET A 136 8.34 -6.22 8.11
C MET A 136 9.27 -5.70 7.03
N PHE A 137 8.73 -5.42 5.84
CA PHE A 137 9.49 -4.98 4.69
C PHE A 137 9.78 -3.48 4.69
N CYS A 138 10.38 -2.98 3.62
CA CYS A 138 11.02 -1.67 3.61
C CYS A 138 10.12 -0.51 4.09
N ASN A 139 10.78 0.50 4.67
CA ASN A 139 10.12 1.73 5.15
C ASN A 139 9.01 1.51 6.19
N SER A 140 8.98 0.33 6.85
CA SER A 140 8.05 0.06 7.94
C SER A 140 8.46 0.79 9.22
N GLU A 141 7.49 1.20 10.03
CA GLU A 141 7.74 1.86 11.31
C GLU A 141 6.99 1.15 12.45
N GLY A 142 7.73 0.67 13.45
CA GLY A 142 7.20 -0.04 14.61
C GLY A 142 7.63 0.60 15.92
N PHE A 143 6.67 1.21 16.66
CA PHE A 143 6.92 1.81 17.95
C PHE A 143 5.84 1.39 18.96
N HIS A 144 6.25 0.99 20.18
CA HIS A 144 5.36 0.69 21.31
C HIS A 144 4.31 -0.42 21.11
N SER A 145 4.30 -1.09 19.98
CA SER A 145 3.27 -2.06 19.59
C SER A 145 3.78 -3.48 19.73
N GLU A 146 2.86 -4.44 19.63
CA GLU A 146 3.15 -5.87 19.54
C GLU A 146 2.64 -6.43 18.21
N VAL A 147 3.46 -7.26 17.57
CA VAL A 147 3.08 -8.00 16.37
C VAL A 147 3.49 -9.47 16.48
N CYS A 148 2.63 -10.35 16.00
CA CYS A 148 2.85 -11.78 16.01
C CYS A 148 2.37 -12.40 14.70
N SER A 149 3.25 -13.11 14.02
CA SER A 149 2.96 -13.84 12.78
C SER A 149 2.34 -12.95 11.68
N ILE A 150 2.86 -11.72 11.51
CA ILE A 150 2.38 -10.82 10.46
C ILE A 150 3.26 -10.85 9.21
N PHE A 151 2.63 -10.60 8.08
CA PHE A 151 3.29 -10.17 6.85
C PHE A 151 3.11 -8.65 6.73
N GLY A 152 4.02 -7.90 7.31
CA GLY A 152 4.10 -6.44 7.17
C GLY A 152 4.80 -6.08 5.87
N GLY A 153 4.05 -5.94 4.78
CA GLY A 153 4.56 -5.42 3.51
C GLY A 153 5.11 -3.99 3.66
N PRO A 154 5.67 -3.42 2.59
CA PRO A 154 6.28 -2.10 2.62
C PRO A 154 5.38 -1.03 3.25
N TYR A 155 5.97 -0.09 4.01
CA TYR A 155 5.25 1.00 4.67
C TYR A 155 4.16 0.52 5.66
N THR A 156 4.37 -0.61 6.35
CA THR A 156 3.52 -1.00 7.48
C THR A 156 3.90 -0.21 8.72
N VAL A 157 2.94 0.55 9.25
CA VAL A 157 3.19 1.55 10.31
C VAL A 157 2.33 1.29 11.55
N THR A 158 2.98 1.21 12.72
CA THR A 158 2.37 1.10 14.04
C THR A 158 3.10 2.02 15.02
N HIS A 159 2.47 3.09 15.49
CA HIS A 159 3.16 4.12 16.29
C HIS A 159 2.78 4.17 17.76
N HIS A 160 1.73 3.46 18.19
CA HIS A 160 1.12 3.71 19.49
C HIS A 160 0.98 2.44 20.33
N ARG A 161 1.03 2.60 21.65
CA ARG A 161 0.77 1.52 22.63
C ARG A 161 -0.61 0.91 22.42
N SER A 162 -0.79 -0.31 22.92
CA SER A 162 -2.02 -1.09 22.82
C SER A 162 -2.42 -1.52 21.39
N THR A 163 -1.52 -1.37 20.43
CA THR A 163 -1.73 -1.93 19.08
C THR A 163 -1.20 -3.34 19.06
N LEU A 164 -2.05 -4.29 18.65
CA LEU A 164 -1.72 -5.70 18.49
C LEU A 164 -2.12 -6.16 17.10
N LEU A 165 -1.15 -6.49 16.26
CA LEU A 165 -1.37 -7.07 14.94
C LEU A 165 -1.02 -8.56 14.98
N ILE A 166 -1.96 -9.41 14.59
CA ILE A 166 -1.79 -10.87 14.58
C ILE A 166 -2.22 -11.43 13.24
N ALA A 167 -1.40 -12.31 12.66
CA ALA A 167 -1.73 -13.15 11.51
C ALA A 167 -2.37 -12.38 10.33
N GLY A 168 -1.96 -11.15 10.11
CA GLY A 168 -2.46 -10.28 9.06
C GLY A 168 -1.40 -10.01 8.00
N MET A 169 -1.87 -9.75 6.76
CA MET A 169 -1.05 -9.29 5.64
C MET A 169 -1.43 -7.84 5.30
N PHE A 170 -0.42 -7.00 5.17
CA PHE A 170 -0.58 -5.56 4.94
C PHE A 170 0.43 -5.05 3.92
N SER A 171 0.14 -3.92 3.29
CA SER A 171 1.13 -3.06 2.61
C SER A 171 0.64 -1.62 2.62
N PHE A 172 1.53 -0.64 2.74
CA PHE A 172 1.17 0.78 2.85
C PHE A 172 0.10 1.02 3.94
N PHE A 173 0.19 0.27 5.03
CA PHE A 173 -0.83 0.20 6.06
C PHE A 173 -0.47 1.09 7.25
N ASN A 174 -1.45 1.78 7.81
CA ASN A 174 -1.29 2.58 9.04
C ASN A 174 -2.28 2.13 10.11
N ALA A 175 -1.77 1.50 11.16
CA ALA A 175 -2.56 1.11 12.31
C ALA A 175 -2.79 2.29 13.27
N GLY A 176 -4.06 2.61 13.51
CA GLY A 176 -4.46 3.55 14.56
C GLY A 176 -4.15 3.01 15.97
N SER A 177 -4.02 3.91 16.94
CA SER A 177 -3.77 3.56 18.34
C SER A 177 -4.80 2.57 18.87
N GLY A 178 -4.34 1.48 19.51
CA GLY A 178 -5.23 0.48 20.08
C GLY A 178 -5.91 -0.44 19.04
N THR A 179 -5.45 -0.43 17.79
CA THR A 179 -5.88 -1.43 16.80
C THR A 179 -5.59 -2.83 17.31
N ASN A 180 -6.59 -3.70 17.29
CA ASN A 180 -6.47 -5.09 17.71
C ASN A 180 -7.03 -6.01 16.63
N GLN A 181 -6.35 -7.12 16.40
CA GLN A 181 -6.73 -8.14 15.43
C GLN A 181 -6.74 -9.49 16.13
N SER A 182 -7.73 -10.31 15.86
CA SER A 182 -7.88 -11.57 16.58
C SER A 182 -8.70 -12.58 15.79
N ASN A 183 -8.46 -13.84 16.11
CA ASN A 183 -9.25 -14.98 15.68
C ASN A 183 -9.68 -15.86 16.87
N HIS A 184 -9.68 -15.33 18.08
CA HIS A 184 -9.94 -16.08 19.32
C HIS A 184 -11.36 -16.68 19.43
N MET A 185 -12.25 -16.35 18.50
CA MET A 185 -13.57 -16.99 18.37
C MET A 185 -13.47 -18.43 17.85
N TYR A 186 -12.35 -18.85 17.29
CA TYR A 186 -12.12 -20.17 16.71
C TYR A 186 -11.45 -21.11 17.72
N LYS A 187 -12.19 -22.07 18.23
CA LYS A 187 -11.76 -22.95 19.32
C LYS A 187 -10.86 -24.13 18.90
N LEU A 188 -10.78 -24.42 17.60
CA LEU A 188 -9.96 -25.51 17.05
C LEU A 188 -8.53 -25.09 16.70
N GLY A 189 -8.12 -23.92 17.11
CA GLY A 189 -6.82 -23.35 16.85
C GLY A 189 -6.89 -22.04 16.08
N PRO A 190 -5.77 -21.35 15.91
CA PRO A 190 -5.75 -20.06 15.23
C PRO A 190 -6.07 -20.24 13.75
N LEU A 191 -7.07 -19.53 13.26
CA LEU A 191 -7.24 -19.24 11.85
C LEU A 191 -6.45 -18.00 11.51
N HIS A 192 -5.87 -17.99 10.33
CA HIS A 192 -4.91 -17.00 9.91
C HIS A 192 -5.42 -16.21 8.74
N GLN A 193 -4.72 -15.15 8.47
CA GLN A 193 -4.73 -14.39 7.23
C GLN A 193 -5.97 -13.54 7.03
N GLY A 194 -6.03 -12.52 7.88
CA GLY A 194 -6.71 -11.30 7.49
C GLY A 194 -5.84 -10.56 6.47
N ILE A 195 -6.46 -9.95 5.48
CA ILE A 195 -5.77 -9.14 4.49
C ILE A 195 -6.36 -7.74 4.53
N ILE A 196 -5.51 -6.74 4.78
CA ILE A 196 -5.83 -5.35 4.48
C ILE A 196 -4.97 -4.96 3.29
N GLU A 197 -5.62 -4.77 2.14
CA GLU A 197 -4.95 -4.42 0.90
C GLU A 197 -4.27 -3.05 1.02
N ARG A 198 -3.39 -2.72 0.07
CA ARG A 198 -2.55 -1.52 0.08
C ARG A 198 -3.29 -0.25 0.47
N GLY A 199 -2.62 0.60 1.25
CA GLY A 199 -3.14 1.91 1.64
C GLY A 199 -4.24 1.90 2.69
N GLY A 200 -4.55 0.73 3.26
CA GLY A 200 -5.55 0.62 4.31
C GLY A 200 -5.14 1.32 5.61
N LYS A 201 -6.12 1.78 6.38
CA LYS A 201 -5.92 2.41 7.70
C LYS A 201 -6.95 1.93 8.69
N THR A 202 -6.55 1.85 9.96
CA THR A 202 -7.51 1.69 11.06
C THR A 202 -7.60 2.95 11.90
N GLY A 203 -8.79 3.27 12.34
CA GLY A 203 -9.01 4.30 13.38
C GLY A 203 -8.55 3.81 14.75
N SER A 204 -8.52 4.72 15.73
CA SER A 204 -8.16 4.37 17.10
C SER A 204 -9.13 3.34 17.68
N SER A 205 -8.60 2.35 18.39
CA SER A 205 -9.35 1.27 19.04
C SER A 205 -10.18 0.39 18.08
N SER A 206 -9.82 0.36 16.80
CA SER A 206 -10.47 -0.56 15.84
C SER A 206 -10.14 -2.01 16.17
N TYR A 207 -11.12 -2.89 15.99
CA TYR A 207 -10.97 -4.32 16.13
C TYR A 207 -11.42 -5.05 14.87
N LEU A 208 -10.62 -6.00 14.38
CA LEU A 208 -10.98 -6.87 13.26
C LEU A 208 -10.84 -8.32 13.67
N MET A 209 -11.90 -9.08 13.49
CA MET A 209 -11.85 -10.54 13.60
C MET A 209 -11.43 -11.15 12.26
N TRP A 210 -10.43 -12.01 12.32
CA TRP A 210 -9.97 -12.79 11.18
C TRP A 210 -10.73 -14.11 10.98
N PRO A 211 -10.83 -14.62 9.73
CA PRO A 211 -10.36 -14.01 8.49
C PRO A 211 -11.30 -12.93 7.97
N SER A 212 -10.76 -11.82 7.54
CA SER A 212 -11.49 -10.78 6.79
C SER A 212 -10.59 -10.20 5.71
N ARG A 213 -11.17 -9.68 4.64
CA ARG A 213 -10.43 -9.01 3.57
C ARG A 213 -10.96 -7.62 3.35
N VAL A 214 -10.08 -6.63 3.43
CA VAL A 214 -10.42 -5.20 3.29
C VAL A 214 -9.85 -4.67 1.99
N GLY A 215 -10.68 -4.02 1.19
CA GLY A 215 -10.28 -3.45 -0.10
C GLY A 215 -9.26 -2.32 0.03
N ALA A 216 -8.49 -2.11 -1.04
CA ALA A 216 -7.40 -1.13 -1.09
C ALA A 216 -7.84 0.28 -0.68
N PHE A 217 -6.96 1.02 0.00
CA PHE A 217 -7.19 2.41 0.45
C PHE A 217 -8.46 2.60 1.30
N SER A 218 -8.90 1.57 2.03
CA SER A 218 -10.06 1.68 2.91
C SER A 218 -9.67 2.11 4.32
N ALA A 219 -10.56 2.88 4.95
CA ALA A 219 -10.45 3.30 6.33
C ALA A 219 -11.43 2.49 7.20
N ILE A 220 -10.93 1.88 8.28
CA ILE A 220 -11.67 0.97 9.14
C ILE A 220 -11.89 1.64 10.49
N MET A 221 -13.15 1.80 10.90
CA MET A 221 -13.56 2.47 12.13
C MET A 221 -14.46 1.59 12.97
N GLY A 222 -14.18 1.44 14.24
CA GLY A 222 -15.00 0.66 15.17
C GLY A 222 -14.58 -0.81 15.28
N LYS A 223 -15.49 -1.66 15.75
CA LYS A 223 -15.20 -3.05 16.12
C LYS A 223 -16.00 -4.03 15.24
N HIS A 224 -15.28 -4.88 14.53
CA HIS A 224 -15.84 -5.82 13.57
C HIS A 224 -15.67 -7.26 14.08
N TYR A 225 -16.74 -7.83 14.61
CA TYR A 225 -16.79 -9.16 15.21
C TYR A 225 -17.28 -10.25 14.25
N ALA A 226 -17.59 -9.90 13.00
CA ALA A 226 -17.97 -10.83 11.95
C ALA A 226 -16.97 -10.76 10.80
N ASN A 227 -16.76 -11.88 10.13
CA ASN A 227 -15.91 -11.95 8.95
C ASN A 227 -16.60 -11.33 7.74
N PHE A 228 -15.82 -10.64 6.91
CA PHE A 228 -16.33 -10.05 5.67
C PHE A 228 -15.23 -9.95 4.60
N ASP A 229 -15.66 -9.81 3.34
CA ASP A 229 -14.77 -9.51 2.22
C ASP A 229 -15.27 -8.27 1.47
N SER A 230 -14.55 -7.16 1.59
CA SER A 230 -14.79 -5.90 0.87
C SER A 230 -13.76 -5.64 -0.24
N SER A 231 -13.00 -6.63 -0.67
CA SER A 231 -11.91 -6.48 -1.65
C SER A 231 -12.34 -5.93 -3.02
N ASP A 232 -13.62 -6.09 -3.38
CA ASP A 232 -14.19 -5.51 -4.60
C ASP A 232 -14.48 -4.00 -4.50
N PHE A 233 -14.37 -3.43 -3.29
CA PHE A 233 -14.70 -2.04 -3.01
C PHE A 233 -13.51 -1.26 -2.46
N PRO A 234 -12.56 -0.82 -3.31
CA PRO A 234 -11.46 0.03 -2.87
C PRO A 234 -11.97 1.40 -2.40
N PHE A 235 -11.12 2.14 -1.67
CA PHE A 235 -11.43 3.50 -1.19
C PHE A 235 -12.69 3.59 -0.31
N SER A 236 -12.97 2.58 0.51
CA SER A 236 -14.18 2.53 1.30
C SER A 236 -13.97 2.99 2.74
N TYR A 237 -15.07 3.41 3.39
CA TYR A 237 -15.16 3.38 4.84
C TYR A 237 -15.80 2.08 5.28
N VAL A 238 -15.14 1.37 6.19
CA VAL A 238 -15.69 0.22 6.93
C VAL A 238 -16.02 0.73 8.32
N ASN A 239 -17.31 0.85 8.63
CA ASN A 239 -17.80 1.39 9.89
C ASN A 239 -18.54 0.32 10.70
N GLU A 240 -18.60 0.51 12.01
CA GLU A 240 -19.47 -0.26 12.88
C GLU A 240 -20.75 0.55 13.14
N ASP A 241 -21.91 -0.06 12.91
CA ASP A 241 -23.22 0.52 13.14
C ASP A 241 -24.11 -0.53 13.84
N GLY A 242 -24.44 -0.28 15.13
CA GLY A 242 -25.25 -1.19 15.93
C GLY A 242 -24.67 -2.60 16.10
N GLY A 243 -23.33 -2.73 16.17
CA GLY A 243 -22.61 -4.00 16.29
C GLY A 243 -22.44 -4.75 14.96
N GLN A 244 -22.81 -4.15 13.85
CA GLN A 244 -22.67 -4.72 12.51
C GLN A 244 -21.64 -3.95 11.67
N SER A 245 -20.93 -4.68 10.80
CA SER A 245 -20.00 -4.07 9.86
C SER A 245 -20.76 -3.49 8.67
N THR A 246 -20.59 -2.19 8.43
CA THR A 246 -21.18 -1.46 7.31
C THR A 246 -20.13 -0.87 6.40
N LEU A 247 -20.45 -0.70 5.11
CA LEU A 247 -19.53 -0.20 4.09
C LEU A 247 -20.11 1.03 3.39
N VAL A 248 -19.22 2.03 3.18
CA VAL A 248 -19.49 3.17 2.29
C VAL A 248 -18.48 3.13 1.15
N PRO A 249 -18.79 2.46 0.03
CA PRO A 249 -17.86 2.25 -1.07
C PRO A 249 -17.40 3.55 -1.74
N GLY A 250 -16.10 3.65 -2.04
CA GLY A 250 -15.53 4.73 -2.83
C GLY A 250 -15.39 6.08 -2.11
N MET A 251 -15.95 6.25 -0.92
CA MET A 251 -16.00 7.56 -0.24
C MET A 251 -14.63 8.03 0.23
N ASN A 252 -13.74 7.13 0.65
CA ASN A 252 -12.42 7.50 1.16
C ASN A 252 -11.49 8.08 0.08
N PHE A 253 -11.80 7.90 -1.19
CA PHE A 253 -11.05 8.53 -2.30
C PHE A 253 -11.11 10.06 -2.26
N PHE A 254 -12.21 10.62 -1.79
CA PHE A 254 -12.50 12.05 -1.77
C PHE A 254 -12.10 12.74 -0.47
N THR A 255 -11.12 12.17 0.24
CA THR A 255 -10.66 12.70 1.54
C THR A 255 -9.22 13.20 1.48
N VAL A 256 -8.92 14.14 2.34
CA VAL A 256 -7.55 14.65 2.58
C VAL A 256 -6.59 13.50 2.86
N GLY A 257 -7.04 12.52 3.66
CA GLY A 257 -6.19 11.41 4.11
C GLY A 257 -5.61 10.60 2.96
N THR A 258 -6.43 10.20 1.98
CA THR A 258 -5.99 9.40 0.83
C THR A 258 -5.08 10.21 -0.10
N MET A 259 -5.46 11.46 -0.41
CA MET A 259 -4.65 12.34 -1.26
C MET A 259 -3.27 12.60 -0.64
N ARG A 260 -3.22 12.99 0.63
CA ARG A 260 -1.95 13.25 1.34
C ARG A 260 -1.02 12.05 1.40
N ASP A 261 -1.56 10.85 1.59
CA ASP A 261 -0.73 9.65 1.69
C ASP A 261 -0.07 9.30 0.36
N GLY A 262 -0.83 9.33 -0.73
CA GLY A 262 -0.28 9.10 -2.06
C GLY A 262 0.86 10.07 -2.41
N LEU A 263 0.73 11.35 -2.02
CA LEU A 263 1.77 12.36 -2.23
C LEU A 263 3.00 12.16 -1.33
N LYS A 264 2.84 11.56 -0.14
CA LYS A 264 3.92 11.45 0.85
C LYS A 264 4.79 10.21 0.70
N TRP A 265 4.25 9.08 0.25
CA TRP A 265 5.03 7.84 0.21
C TRP A 265 6.31 7.93 -0.62
N PRO A 266 6.32 8.49 -1.85
CA PRO A 266 7.57 8.62 -2.60
C PRO A 266 8.64 9.45 -1.87
N THR A 267 8.22 10.54 -1.19
CA THR A 267 9.13 11.43 -0.47
C THR A 267 9.66 10.83 0.84
N ARG A 268 9.04 9.76 1.32
CA ARG A 268 9.42 9.05 2.54
C ARG A 268 10.21 7.77 2.29
N ASP A 269 10.56 7.45 1.05
CA ASP A 269 11.46 6.32 0.76
C ASP A 269 12.85 6.62 1.34
N GLY A 270 13.12 5.97 2.47
CA GLY A 270 14.37 6.14 3.22
C GLY A 270 15.53 5.29 2.71
N ARG A 271 15.30 4.45 1.69
CA ARG A 271 16.33 3.55 1.16
C ARG A 271 17.37 4.31 0.34
N LYS A 272 18.62 4.22 0.77
CA LYS A 272 19.76 4.92 0.14
C LYS A 272 20.62 4.01 -0.72
N ASN A 273 20.51 2.70 -0.54
CA ASN A 273 21.24 1.71 -1.33
C ASN A 273 20.78 1.71 -2.80
N ILE A 274 21.73 1.50 -3.71
CA ILE A 274 21.48 1.45 -5.16
C ILE A 274 20.62 0.22 -5.48
N ASP A 275 20.95 -0.93 -4.87
CA ASP A 275 20.27 -2.21 -5.09
C ASP A 275 19.11 -2.36 -4.11
N LYS A 276 17.99 -1.68 -4.37
CA LYS A 276 16.77 -1.80 -3.57
C LYS A 276 16.13 -3.16 -3.77
N LEU A 277 15.85 -3.87 -2.68
CA LEU A 277 15.23 -5.21 -2.73
C LEU A 277 13.75 -5.12 -3.12
N ASP A 278 12.99 -4.32 -2.38
CA ASP A 278 11.56 -4.20 -2.65
C ASP A 278 11.31 -3.26 -3.84
N GLN A 279 10.57 -3.74 -4.83
CA GLN A 279 10.10 -2.94 -5.96
C GLN A 279 8.74 -2.32 -5.61
N LEU A 280 8.60 -1.00 -5.77
CA LEU A 280 7.44 -0.28 -5.24
C LEU A 280 6.79 0.61 -6.28
N ASN A 281 5.50 0.45 -6.44
CA ASN A 281 4.60 1.40 -7.10
C ASN A 281 3.86 2.19 -6.04
N PHE A 282 3.84 3.52 -6.18
CA PHE A 282 3.24 4.43 -5.19
C PHE A 282 1.86 4.95 -5.62
N GLU A 283 1.44 4.63 -6.81
CA GLU A 283 0.21 5.12 -7.42
C GLU A 283 -1.02 4.71 -6.60
N VAL A 284 -1.85 5.71 -6.29
CA VAL A 284 -3.15 5.51 -5.64
C VAL A 284 -4.17 5.01 -6.65
N LEU A 285 -4.21 5.67 -7.82
CA LEU A 285 -4.94 5.21 -8.98
C LEU A 285 -4.00 4.42 -9.90
N SER A 286 -4.40 3.25 -10.28
CA SER A 286 -3.61 2.28 -11.06
C SER A 286 -4.54 1.30 -11.73
N PRO A 287 -4.10 0.47 -12.68
CA PRO A 287 -4.94 -0.60 -13.22
C PRO A 287 -5.49 -1.53 -12.13
N TYR A 288 -4.71 -1.80 -11.08
CA TYR A 288 -5.14 -2.62 -9.94
C TYR A 288 -6.36 -2.03 -9.22
N THR A 289 -6.36 -0.75 -8.90
CA THR A 289 -7.52 -0.09 -8.28
C THR A 289 -8.62 0.19 -9.29
N GLY A 290 -8.28 0.49 -10.54
CA GLY A 290 -9.19 0.74 -11.66
C GLY A 290 -10.12 -0.45 -11.94
N GLN A 291 -9.57 -1.65 -12.10
CA GLN A 291 -10.36 -2.86 -12.31
C GLN A 291 -11.30 -3.17 -11.13
N LYS A 292 -10.86 -2.89 -9.89
CA LYS A 292 -11.71 -3.07 -8.70
C LYS A 292 -12.83 -2.03 -8.65
N MET A 293 -12.57 -0.78 -9.03
CA MET A 293 -13.60 0.25 -9.15
C MET A 293 -14.65 -0.10 -10.21
N MET A 294 -14.24 -0.63 -11.36
CA MET A 294 -15.16 -1.10 -12.40
C MET A 294 -16.05 -2.23 -11.88
N ARG A 295 -15.44 -3.24 -11.25
CA ARG A 295 -16.17 -4.37 -10.64
C ARG A 295 -17.11 -3.90 -9.53
N GLY A 296 -16.61 -3.06 -8.62
CA GLY A 296 -17.38 -2.50 -7.52
C GLY A 296 -18.58 -1.66 -8.01
N GLN A 297 -18.40 -0.89 -9.08
CA GLN A 297 -19.48 -0.14 -9.72
C GLN A 297 -20.59 -1.06 -10.24
N SER A 298 -20.23 -2.14 -10.95
CA SER A 298 -21.19 -3.12 -11.45
C SER A 298 -21.96 -3.78 -10.30
N ILE A 299 -21.23 -4.28 -9.28
CA ILE A 299 -21.85 -4.91 -8.10
C ILE A 299 -22.84 -3.96 -7.42
N LEU A 300 -22.50 -2.69 -7.24
CA LEU A 300 -23.40 -1.71 -6.61
C LEU A 300 -24.68 -1.48 -7.41
N LEU A 301 -24.59 -1.46 -8.73
CA LEU A 301 -25.74 -1.32 -9.61
C LEU A 301 -26.64 -2.57 -9.57
N ASP A 302 -26.05 -3.76 -9.58
CA ASP A 302 -26.76 -5.03 -9.48
C ASP A 302 -27.47 -5.17 -8.12
N LEU A 303 -26.79 -4.83 -7.03
CA LEU A 303 -27.38 -4.78 -5.68
C LEU A 303 -28.54 -3.77 -5.61
N TYR A 304 -28.40 -2.61 -6.27
CA TYR A 304 -29.48 -1.64 -6.32
C TYR A 304 -30.69 -2.15 -7.09
N ALA A 305 -30.47 -2.81 -8.22
CA ALA A 305 -31.54 -3.38 -9.05
C ALA A 305 -32.29 -4.51 -8.34
N GLY A 306 -31.56 -5.33 -7.55
CA GLY A 306 -32.13 -6.45 -6.79
C GLY A 306 -32.75 -6.07 -5.45
N ALA A 307 -32.55 -4.85 -4.93
CA ALA A 307 -33.02 -4.45 -3.62
C ALA A 307 -34.51 -4.03 -3.63
N GLU A 308 -35.26 -4.52 -2.65
CA GLU A 308 -36.69 -4.16 -2.49
C GLU A 308 -36.88 -2.68 -2.08
N LYS A 309 -38.04 -2.11 -2.45
CA LYS A 309 -38.43 -0.77 -1.97
C LYS A 309 -38.63 -0.82 -0.45
N GLY A 310 -37.89 0.02 0.29
CA GLY A 310 -37.95 0.06 1.76
C GLY A 310 -36.88 -0.77 2.48
N GLN A 311 -36.12 -1.59 1.78
CA GLN A 311 -34.96 -2.26 2.35
C GLN A 311 -33.92 -1.23 2.75
N GLU A 312 -33.48 -1.22 4.01
CA GLU A 312 -32.51 -0.25 4.53
C GLU A 312 -31.07 -0.63 4.16
N TYR A 313 -30.72 -1.90 4.33
CA TYR A 313 -29.40 -2.44 4.05
C TYR A 313 -29.46 -3.60 3.07
N VAL A 314 -28.42 -3.71 2.25
CA VAL A 314 -28.16 -4.86 1.38
C VAL A 314 -26.84 -5.51 1.83
N SER A 315 -26.85 -6.83 1.95
CA SER A 315 -25.64 -7.59 2.33
C SER A 315 -24.81 -7.98 1.11
N HIS A 316 -23.50 -7.86 1.22
CA HIS A 316 -22.54 -8.37 0.25
C HIS A 316 -21.33 -8.98 0.97
N LYS A 317 -21.07 -10.27 0.77
CA LYS A 317 -19.92 -11.00 1.35
C LYS A 317 -19.68 -10.70 2.85
N GLY A 318 -20.74 -10.69 3.66
CA GLY A 318 -20.66 -10.50 5.11
C GLY A 318 -20.64 -9.05 5.60
N ILE A 319 -20.71 -8.05 4.70
CA ILE A 319 -20.79 -6.63 5.07
C ILE A 319 -22.08 -6.00 4.54
N LEU A 320 -22.60 -5.00 5.27
CA LEU A 320 -23.85 -4.33 4.94
C LEU A 320 -23.58 -3.00 4.22
N ILE A 321 -24.36 -2.70 3.20
CA ILE A 321 -24.33 -1.42 2.47
C ILE A 321 -25.72 -0.78 2.56
N LYS A 322 -25.81 0.48 2.98
CA LYS A 322 -27.08 1.20 2.97
C LYS A 322 -27.61 1.31 1.53
N ARG A 323 -28.86 0.88 1.31
CA ARG A 323 -29.47 0.90 -0.03
C ARG A 323 -29.46 2.29 -0.66
N LEU A 324 -29.68 3.32 0.14
CA LEU A 324 -29.65 4.71 -0.29
C LEU A 324 -28.28 5.10 -0.93
N LEU A 325 -27.16 4.48 -0.48
CA LEU A 325 -25.80 4.80 -0.92
C LEU A 325 -25.39 4.07 -2.20
N LEU A 326 -26.06 2.98 -2.60
CA LEU A 326 -25.63 2.15 -3.72
C LEU A 326 -25.41 2.93 -5.02
N LYS A 327 -26.40 3.76 -5.44
CA LYS A 327 -26.23 4.62 -6.63
C LYS A 327 -25.21 5.73 -6.44
N THR A 328 -25.12 6.32 -5.27
CA THR A 328 -24.16 7.38 -4.99
C THR A 328 -22.74 6.85 -5.04
N CYS A 329 -22.50 5.72 -4.40
CA CYS A 329 -21.19 5.07 -4.39
C CYS A 329 -20.77 4.55 -5.78
N SER A 330 -21.72 4.06 -6.60
CA SER A 330 -21.41 3.70 -7.99
C SER A 330 -20.96 4.91 -8.82
N ARG A 331 -21.54 6.10 -8.56
CA ARG A 331 -21.09 7.36 -9.19
C ARG A 331 -19.71 7.81 -8.70
N TYR A 332 -19.37 7.54 -7.44
CA TYR A 332 -18.00 7.81 -6.94
C TYR A 332 -16.97 7.00 -7.70
N TYR A 333 -17.20 5.70 -7.90
CA TYR A 333 -16.31 4.89 -8.72
C TYR A 333 -16.24 5.37 -10.17
N ARG A 334 -17.36 5.73 -10.77
CA ARG A 334 -17.38 6.30 -12.13
C ARG A 334 -16.50 7.56 -12.21
N MET A 335 -16.64 8.48 -11.27
CA MET A 335 -15.87 9.72 -11.23
C MET A 335 -14.37 9.47 -11.00
N ALA A 336 -14.02 8.51 -10.13
CA ALA A 336 -12.64 8.12 -9.90
C ALA A 336 -12.01 7.47 -11.15
N LEU A 337 -12.77 6.66 -11.90
CA LEU A 337 -12.33 6.09 -13.18
C LEU A 337 -12.14 7.17 -14.26
N GLU A 338 -13.07 8.11 -14.39
CA GLU A 338 -12.93 9.24 -15.32
C GLU A 338 -11.69 10.08 -15.02
N LYS A 339 -11.42 10.32 -13.73
CA LYS A 339 -10.18 10.98 -13.28
C LYS A 339 -8.95 10.17 -13.69
N TYR A 340 -8.90 8.90 -13.35
CA TYR A 340 -7.74 8.04 -13.60
C TYR A 340 -7.40 7.90 -15.09
N LEU A 341 -8.40 7.55 -15.89
CA LEU A 341 -8.21 7.35 -17.33
C LEU A 341 -7.78 8.64 -18.04
N GLY A 342 -8.32 9.78 -17.60
CA GLY A 342 -7.93 11.07 -18.12
C GLY A 342 -6.54 11.53 -17.66
N ASP A 343 -6.13 11.26 -16.41
CA ASP A 343 -4.76 11.52 -15.94
C ASP A 343 -3.74 10.77 -16.81
N ALA A 344 -3.97 9.48 -17.04
CA ALA A 344 -3.09 8.67 -17.87
C ALA A 344 -3.06 9.12 -19.33
N LEU A 345 -4.21 9.53 -19.89
CA LEU A 345 -4.29 10.10 -21.24
C LEU A 345 -3.46 11.38 -21.34
N ILE A 346 -3.60 12.31 -20.39
CA ILE A 346 -2.82 13.56 -20.35
C ILE A 346 -1.34 13.26 -20.21
N ALA A 347 -0.95 12.39 -19.31
CA ALA A 347 0.43 11.99 -19.13
C ALA A 347 1.03 11.44 -20.44
N ARG A 348 0.27 10.64 -21.16
CA ARG A 348 0.69 10.08 -22.47
C ARG A 348 0.80 11.13 -23.56
N LEU A 349 -0.18 12.04 -23.67
CA LEU A 349 -0.18 13.13 -24.66
C LEU A 349 0.98 14.11 -24.45
N THR A 350 1.39 14.33 -23.20
CA THR A 350 2.43 15.30 -22.84
C THR A 350 3.84 14.72 -22.80
N ALA A 351 3.98 13.39 -22.68
CA ALA A 351 5.28 12.73 -22.57
C ALA A 351 6.09 12.75 -23.87
N SER A 352 5.43 12.68 -25.02
CA SER A 352 6.08 12.65 -26.35
C SER A 352 5.16 13.22 -27.41
N PRO A 353 5.70 13.86 -28.48
CA PRO A 353 4.88 14.32 -29.59
C PRO A 353 4.12 13.15 -30.23
N VAL A 354 2.80 13.31 -30.31
CA VAL A 354 1.88 12.36 -30.95
C VAL A 354 1.48 12.91 -32.30
N LYS A 355 1.64 12.14 -33.39
CA LYS A 355 1.35 12.57 -34.75
C LYS A 355 -0.02 12.14 -35.25
N ASN A 356 -0.55 11.05 -34.71
CA ASN A 356 -1.85 10.51 -35.07
C ASN A 356 -2.40 9.60 -33.96
N ILE A 357 -3.67 9.29 -34.01
CA ILE A 357 -4.36 8.43 -33.04
C ILE A 357 -3.76 7.01 -32.99
N GLY A 358 -3.28 6.47 -34.10
CA GLY A 358 -2.67 5.14 -34.13
C GLY A 358 -1.41 5.03 -33.27
N GLU A 359 -0.63 6.11 -33.12
CA GLU A 359 0.52 6.15 -32.20
C GLU A 359 0.13 6.15 -30.72
N LEU A 360 -1.08 6.63 -30.41
CA LEU A 360 -1.64 6.56 -29.04
C LEU A 360 -2.17 5.17 -28.73
N VAL A 361 -2.93 4.59 -29.65
CA VAL A 361 -3.68 3.34 -29.42
C VAL A 361 -2.74 2.12 -29.43
N GLY A 362 -1.61 2.18 -30.17
CA GLY A 362 -0.72 1.02 -30.34
C GLY A 362 -1.30 -0.02 -31.32
N GLN A 363 -0.66 -1.18 -31.39
CA GLN A 363 -1.18 -2.31 -32.16
C GLN A 363 -2.13 -3.15 -31.29
N PRO A 364 -3.22 -3.70 -31.83
CA PRO A 364 -4.15 -4.55 -31.08
C PRO A 364 -3.50 -5.78 -30.40
N ASP A 365 -2.41 -6.27 -30.98
CA ASP A 365 -1.68 -7.43 -30.45
C ASP A 365 -0.84 -7.12 -29.19
N ASP A 366 -0.64 -5.84 -28.87
CA ASP A 366 0.05 -5.39 -27.65
C ASP A 366 -0.90 -5.27 -26.45
N ALA A 367 -2.17 -5.62 -26.62
CA ALA A 367 -3.21 -5.43 -25.61
C ALA A 367 -3.02 -6.34 -24.39
N GLU A 368 -2.67 -5.77 -23.24
CA GLU A 368 -2.75 -6.45 -21.95
C GLU A 368 -4.16 -6.28 -21.36
N ASP A 369 -5.08 -7.17 -21.72
CA ASP A 369 -6.48 -7.15 -21.23
C ASP A 369 -6.68 -7.86 -19.88
N GLY A 370 -5.62 -8.43 -19.33
CA GLY A 370 -5.66 -9.26 -18.13
C GLY A 370 -5.88 -8.49 -16.83
N PRO A 371 -6.21 -9.22 -15.75
CA PRO A 371 -6.30 -8.64 -14.42
C PRO A 371 -4.92 -8.15 -13.93
N TRP A 372 -4.95 -7.19 -13.03
CA TRP A 372 -3.77 -6.66 -12.35
C TRP A 372 -3.72 -7.13 -10.90
N VAL A 373 -2.51 -7.30 -10.41
CA VAL A 373 -2.23 -7.77 -9.05
C VAL A 373 -1.29 -6.82 -8.32
N ASP A 374 -1.37 -6.85 -7.00
CA ASP A 374 -0.43 -6.20 -6.08
C ASP A 374 0.35 -7.30 -5.34
N ILE A 375 1.59 -7.49 -5.71
CA ILE A 375 2.49 -8.43 -5.05
C ILE A 375 3.31 -7.72 -3.98
N SER A 376 2.62 -7.29 -2.93
CA SER A 376 3.19 -6.57 -1.79
C SER A 376 3.97 -5.31 -2.18
N GLY A 377 3.29 -4.41 -2.89
CA GLY A 377 3.82 -3.10 -3.28
C GLY A 377 4.23 -2.97 -4.74
N LEU A 378 4.54 -4.05 -5.43
CA LEU A 378 4.77 -4.08 -6.87
C LEU A 378 3.45 -4.37 -7.59
N LEU A 379 3.02 -3.46 -8.45
CA LEU A 379 1.85 -3.61 -9.29
C LEU A 379 2.25 -4.15 -10.67
N CYS A 380 1.58 -5.18 -11.14
CA CYS A 380 1.80 -5.72 -12.49
C CYS A 380 0.55 -6.41 -13.04
N SER A 381 0.53 -6.64 -14.36
CA SER A 381 -0.48 -7.50 -14.95
C SER A 381 -0.31 -8.96 -14.50
N GLN A 382 -1.39 -9.71 -14.45
CA GLN A 382 -1.37 -11.12 -14.10
C GLN A 382 -0.53 -11.92 -15.13
N SER A 383 -0.56 -11.54 -16.40
CA SER A 383 0.22 -12.19 -17.46
C SER A 383 1.73 -12.08 -17.22
N ARG A 384 2.22 -10.91 -16.80
CA ARG A 384 3.62 -10.72 -16.41
C ARG A 384 4.00 -11.61 -15.24
N LEU A 385 3.14 -11.64 -14.23
CA LEU A 385 3.37 -12.48 -13.06
C LEU A 385 3.38 -13.97 -13.45
N ASP A 386 2.39 -14.44 -14.20
CA ASP A 386 2.29 -15.84 -14.63
C ASP A 386 3.51 -16.25 -15.44
N SER A 387 3.99 -15.41 -16.36
CA SER A 387 5.23 -15.63 -17.10
C SER A 387 6.45 -15.79 -16.17
N LEU A 388 6.57 -14.96 -15.14
CA LEU A 388 7.65 -15.10 -14.14
C LEU A 388 7.52 -16.42 -13.38
N LEU A 389 6.31 -16.77 -12.91
CA LEU A 389 6.07 -18.02 -12.17
C LEU A 389 6.41 -19.26 -13.01
N ASP A 390 6.03 -19.26 -14.29
CA ASP A 390 6.35 -20.37 -15.21
C ASP A 390 7.86 -20.50 -15.44
N ARG A 391 8.59 -19.41 -15.59
CA ARG A 391 10.06 -19.41 -15.74
C ARG A 391 10.77 -19.88 -14.47
N ILE A 392 10.25 -19.55 -13.28
CA ILE A 392 10.76 -20.10 -12.01
C ILE A 392 10.55 -21.63 -11.98
N LYS A 393 9.36 -22.11 -12.31
CA LYS A 393 9.05 -23.56 -12.37
C LYS A 393 9.88 -24.30 -13.40
N ALA A 394 10.18 -23.67 -14.53
CA ALA A 394 11.05 -24.23 -15.59
C ALA A 394 12.55 -24.18 -15.23
N SER A 395 12.93 -23.66 -14.06
CA SER A 395 14.32 -23.47 -13.64
C SER A 395 15.14 -22.54 -14.57
N GLU A 396 14.48 -21.57 -15.20
CA GLU A 396 15.14 -20.49 -15.93
C GLU A 396 15.62 -19.39 -15.00
N VAL A 397 14.88 -19.17 -13.90
CA VAL A 397 15.28 -18.31 -12.79
C VAL A 397 15.91 -19.19 -11.70
N ILE A 398 17.22 -19.10 -11.55
CA ILE A 398 18.01 -20.11 -10.81
C ILE A 398 18.61 -19.61 -9.50
N ASP A 399 18.51 -18.31 -9.19
CA ASP A 399 19.03 -17.71 -7.97
C ASP A 399 18.32 -16.39 -7.63
N LEU A 400 18.57 -15.88 -6.41
CA LEU A 400 17.94 -14.65 -5.91
C LEU A 400 18.30 -13.42 -6.72
N GLN A 401 19.51 -13.35 -7.30
CA GLN A 401 19.91 -12.21 -8.11
C GLN A 401 19.10 -12.14 -9.41
N THR A 402 18.97 -13.27 -10.10
CA THR A 402 18.13 -13.36 -11.31
C THR A 402 16.68 -13.06 -11.00
N LEU A 403 16.14 -13.61 -9.89
CA LEU A 403 14.77 -13.32 -9.47
C LEU A 403 14.56 -11.82 -9.20
N GLN A 404 15.51 -11.18 -8.51
CA GLN A 404 15.46 -9.75 -8.26
C GLN A 404 15.48 -8.92 -9.55
N GLN A 405 16.29 -9.33 -10.54
CA GLN A 405 16.34 -8.67 -11.85
C GLN A 405 15.00 -8.79 -12.59
N GLU A 406 14.36 -9.96 -12.54
CA GLU A 406 13.04 -10.13 -13.15
C GLU A 406 11.96 -9.25 -12.51
N LEU A 407 11.97 -9.13 -11.18
CA LEU A 407 11.07 -8.22 -10.47
C LEU A 407 11.34 -6.75 -10.83
N GLN A 408 12.61 -6.36 -11.01
CA GLN A 408 12.97 -5.03 -11.51
C GLN A 408 12.49 -4.79 -12.96
N ASN A 409 12.60 -5.79 -13.82
CA ASN A 409 12.10 -5.72 -15.19
C ASN A 409 10.58 -5.52 -15.22
N ILE A 410 9.83 -6.26 -14.40
CA ILE A 410 8.39 -6.10 -14.23
C ILE A 410 8.05 -4.69 -13.74
N HIS A 411 8.77 -4.19 -12.73
CA HIS A 411 8.59 -2.81 -12.26
C HIS A 411 8.88 -1.78 -13.35
N GLY A 412 9.93 -2.01 -14.14
CA GLY A 412 10.33 -1.11 -15.24
C GLY A 412 9.33 -1.06 -16.40
N SER A 413 8.55 -2.12 -16.61
CA SER A 413 7.50 -2.17 -17.65
C SER A 413 6.19 -1.49 -17.24
N TYR A 414 6.02 -1.14 -15.96
CA TYR A 414 4.76 -0.66 -15.38
C TYR A 414 4.07 0.43 -16.21
N ALA A 415 4.80 1.48 -16.58
CA ALA A 415 4.22 2.63 -17.28
C ALA A 415 3.66 2.27 -18.68
N LEU A 416 4.31 1.35 -19.38
CA LEU A 416 3.84 0.85 -20.67
C LEU A 416 2.61 -0.03 -20.50
N ASP A 417 2.69 -1.00 -19.59
CA ASP A 417 1.60 -1.93 -19.30
C ASP A 417 0.36 -1.20 -18.77
N GLU A 418 0.54 -0.19 -17.91
CA GLU A 418 -0.53 0.70 -17.45
C GLU A 418 -1.20 1.42 -18.61
N TRP A 419 -0.41 1.99 -19.53
CA TRP A 419 -0.98 2.69 -20.68
C TRP A 419 -1.79 1.74 -21.59
N LEU A 420 -1.31 0.54 -21.85
CA LEU A 420 -2.03 -0.48 -22.63
C LEU A 420 -3.36 -0.84 -21.96
N TRP A 421 -3.35 -1.03 -20.64
CA TRP A 421 -4.58 -1.27 -19.90
C TRP A 421 -5.55 -0.08 -19.97
N VAL A 422 -5.06 1.15 -19.83
CA VAL A 422 -5.87 2.38 -19.87
C VAL A 422 -6.54 2.55 -21.22
N ILE A 423 -5.78 2.42 -22.31
CA ILE A 423 -6.33 2.65 -23.66
C ILE A 423 -7.40 1.62 -24.01
N ASN A 424 -7.26 0.37 -23.55
CA ASN A 424 -8.25 -0.68 -23.72
C ASN A 424 -9.46 -0.52 -22.79
N THR A 425 -9.30 0.14 -21.66
CA THR A 425 -10.36 0.38 -20.67
C THR A 425 -11.24 1.59 -21.01
N ILE A 426 -10.70 2.60 -21.70
CA ILE A 426 -11.46 3.79 -22.09
C ILE A 426 -12.75 3.44 -22.85
N PRO A 427 -12.74 2.61 -23.91
CA PRO A 427 -13.97 2.23 -24.62
C PRO A 427 -15.02 1.58 -23.71
N GLN A 428 -14.59 0.70 -22.82
CA GLN A 428 -15.49 0.00 -21.88
C GLN A 428 -16.15 0.95 -20.89
N VAL A 429 -15.38 1.89 -20.34
CA VAL A 429 -15.88 2.84 -19.34
C VAL A 429 -16.77 3.91 -19.99
N PHE A 430 -16.45 4.38 -21.19
CA PHE A 430 -17.19 5.46 -21.85
C PHE A 430 -18.25 4.98 -22.84
N GLY A 431 -18.26 3.70 -23.18
CA GLY A 431 -19.21 3.12 -24.14
C GLY A 431 -18.89 3.48 -25.58
N PHE A 432 -17.60 3.60 -25.92
CA PHE A 432 -17.17 3.88 -27.31
C PHE A 432 -16.99 2.59 -28.09
N GLU A 433 -17.43 2.56 -29.34
CA GLU A 433 -17.15 1.44 -30.25
C GLU A 433 -15.70 1.49 -30.78
N ASN A 434 -15.19 2.70 -31.03
CA ASN A 434 -13.85 2.93 -31.55
C ASN A 434 -13.21 4.14 -30.86
N LEU A 435 -11.88 4.19 -30.81
CA LEU A 435 -11.14 5.35 -30.34
C LEU A 435 -10.77 6.27 -31.51
N ASN A 436 -11.18 7.53 -31.40
CA ASN A 436 -10.83 8.61 -32.30
C ASN A 436 -10.59 9.89 -31.50
N ALA A 437 -10.15 10.99 -32.14
CA ALA A 437 -9.85 12.24 -31.47
C ALA A 437 -11.07 12.81 -30.71
N GLU A 438 -12.27 12.75 -31.28
CA GLU A 438 -13.51 13.25 -30.66
C GLU A 438 -13.84 12.47 -29.37
N ASN A 439 -13.70 11.15 -29.40
CA ASN A 439 -13.89 10.30 -28.22
C ASN A 439 -12.85 10.61 -27.11
N LEU A 440 -11.59 10.84 -27.48
CA LEU A 440 -10.56 11.20 -26.50
C LEU A 440 -10.76 12.63 -25.96
N ILE A 441 -11.27 13.56 -26.75
CA ILE A 441 -11.70 14.88 -26.26
C ILE A 441 -12.82 14.71 -25.22
N THR A 442 -13.80 13.85 -25.47
CA THR A 442 -14.84 13.54 -24.49
C THR A 442 -14.26 12.96 -23.18
N VAL A 443 -13.23 12.13 -23.25
CA VAL A 443 -12.53 11.65 -22.05
C VAL A 443 -11.92 12.82 -21.27
N LEU A 444 -11.24 13.77 -21.94
CA LEU A 444 -10.66 14.94 -21.31
C LEU A 444 -11.71 15.87 -20.67
N GLU A 445 -12.85 16.06 -21.32
CA GLU A 445 -13.96 16.84 -20.75
C GLU A 445 -14.49 16.21 -19.45
N LYS A 446 -14.72 14.90 -19.45
CA LYS A 446 -15.16 14.18 -18.26
C LYS A 446 -14.09 14.18 -17.16
N TRP A 447 -12.83 14.00 -17.54
CA TRP A 447 -11.69 14.11 -16.62
C TRP A 447 -11.63 15.48 -15.92
N LYS A 448 -11.77 16.59 -16.67
CA LYS A 448 -11.77 17.94 -16.10
C LYS A 448 -12.89 18.11 -15.07
N VAL A 449 -14.10 17.69 -15.41
CA VAL A 449 -15.26 17.74 -14.51
C VAL A 449 -15.02 16.91 -13.24
N SER A 450 -14.56 15.68 -13.40
CA SER A 450 -14.33 14.76 -12.29
C SER A 450 -13.17 15.19 -11.40
N SER A 451 -12.07 15.71 -11.98
CA SER A 451 -10.93 16.27 -11.26
C SER A 451 -11.30 17.52 -10.46
N THR A 452 -12.04 18.45 -11.05
CA THR A 452 -12.51 19.65 -10.34
C THR A 452 -13.43 19.27 -9.18
N LYS A 453 -14.33 18.32 -9.39
CA LYS A 453 -15.24 17.85 -8.34
C LYS A 453 -14.50 17.13 -7.21
N LEU A 454 -13.49 16.32 -7.53
CA LEU A 454 -12.61 15.70 -6.54
C LEU A 454 -11.94 16.77 -5.66
N LEU A 455 -11.29 17.76 -6.28
CA LEU A 455 -10.60 18.82 -5.54
C LEU A 455 -11.56 19.60 -4.63
N ASN A 456 -12.78 19.87 -5.09
CA ASN A 456 -13.80 20.54 -4.27
C ASN A 456 -14.24 19.67 -3.07
N MET A 457 -14.39 18.37 -3.26
CA MET A 457 -14.74 17.45 -2.17
C MET A 457 -13.61 17.32 -1.14
N VAL A 458 -12.36 17.25 -1.60
CA VAL A 458 -11.18 17.21 -0.72
C VAL A 458 -11.01 18.54 0.03
N GLU A 459 -11.29 19.69 -0.61
CA GLU A 459 -11.28 20.98 0.06
C GLU A 459 -12.34 21.07 1.15
N MET A 460 -13.57 20.62 0.87
CA MET A 460 -14.64 20.55 1.86
C MET A 460 -14.29 19.61 3.04
N ASP A 461 -13.55 18.55 2.78
CA ASP A 461 -13.08 17.66 3.84
C ASP A 461 -11.96 18.32 4.67
N ALA A 462 -11.06 19.06 4.02
CA ALA A 462 -9.99 19.79 4.67
C ALA A 462 -10.50 20.97 5.53
N SER A 463 -11.52 21.69 5.06
CA SER A 463 -12.09 22.85 5.81
C SER A 463 -12.67 22.46 7.16
N LYS A 464 -13.15 21.22 7.31
CA LYS A 464 -13.68 20.70 8.58
C LYS A 464 -12.66 20.73 9.73
N GLU A 465 -11.35 20.74 9.43
CA GLU A 465 -10.30 20.88 10.45
C GLU A 465 -10.18 22.34 11.00
N PHE A 466 -10.94 23.27 10.42
CA PHE A 466 -10.93 24.70 10.78
C PHE A 466 -12.31 25.21 11.21
N GLU A 467 -13.34 24.38 11.24
CA GLU A 467 -14.72 24.77 11.48
C GLU A 467 -15.34 24.04 12.69
N GLY A 468 -16.29 24.69 13.33
CA GLY A 468 -17.16 24.09 14.35
C GLY A 468 -16.41 23.60 15.60
N ASN A 469 -16.67 22.36 15.99
CA ASN A 469 -16.24 21.79 17.27
C ASN A 469 -14.71 21.62 17.43
N VAL A 470 -13.90 21.81 16.39
CA VAL A 470 -12.44 21.71 16.49
C VAL A 470 -11.83 22.81 17.36
N ARG A 471 -12.58 23.88 17.65
CA ARG A 471 -12.18 25.00 18.49
C ARG A 471 -12.42 24.80 19.99
N ILE A 472 -13.15 23.76 20.39
CA ILE A 472 -13.58 23.51 21.79
C ILE A 472 -12.41 23.46 22.78
N GLY A 473 -11.24 22.99 22.36
CA GLY A 473 -10.06 22.88 23.23
C GLY A 473 -9.16 24.12 23.28
N PHE A 474 -9.57 25.22 22.62
CA PHE A 474 -8.78 26.44 22.55
C PHE A 474 -9.37 27.56 23.40
N GLY A 475 -8.51 28.42 23.93
CA GLY A 475 -8.86 29.62 24.67
C GLY A 475 -9.59 29.37 25.98
N ILE A 476 -9.84 30.48 26.71
CA ILE A 476 -10.62 30.51 27.95
C ILE A 476 -11.70 31.58 27.80
N ASP A 477 -12.91 31.29 28.24
CA ASP A 477 -13.99 32.28 28.48
C ASP A 477 -14.27 33.24 27.29
N GLY A 478 -14.49 32.67 26.11
CA GLY A 478 -14.88 33.44 24.92
C GLY A 478 -13.76 33.83 23.96
N HIS A 479 -12.51 33.46 24.23
CA HIS A 479 -11.36 33.70 23.38
C HIS A 479 -10.99 32.50 22.48
N GLN A 480 -11.86 31.50 22.34
CA GLN A 480 -11.60 30.28 21.60
C GLN A 480 -11.23 30.53 20.14
N ASP A 481 -11.94 31.45 19.49
CA ASP A 481 -11.72 31.73 18.06
C ASP A 481 -10.38 32.44 17.83
N ASP A 482 -10.03 33.42 18.66
CA ASP A 482 -8.79 34.18 18.57
C ASP A 482 -7.57 33.26 18.80
N ASP A 483 -7.62 32.44 19.86
CA ASP A 483 -6.55 31.48 20.17
C ASP A 483 -6.42 30.37 19.13
N PHE A 484 -7.54 29.90 18.60
CA PHE A 484 -7.51 28.91 17.53
C PHE A 484 -6.85 29.47 16.28
N ASP A 485 -7.27 30.66 15.84
CA ASP A 485 -6.73 31.32 14.64
C ASP A 485 -5.24 31.66 14.79
N GLU A 486 -4.78 32.05 16.00
CA GLU A 486 -3.36 32.29 16.28
C GLU A 486 -2.52 31.00 16.20
N VAL A 487 -3.02 29.89 16.75
CA VAL A 487 -2.27 28.61 16.82
C VAL A 487 -2.34 27.80 15.52
N ARG A 488 -3.52 27.71 14.91
CA ARG A 488 -3.77 26.87 13.72
C ARG A 488 -3.69 27.65 12.41
N GLY A 489 -3.86 28.96 12.45
CA GLY A 489 -4.05 29.80 11.28
C GLY A 489 -5.44 29.63 10.66
N LYS A 490 -5.70 30.37 9.60
CA LYS A 490 -6.93 30.27 8.82
C LYS A 490 -6.78 29.28 7.66
N PHE A 491 -7.87 28.64 7.26
CA PHE A 491 -7.87 27.66 6.17
C PHE A 491 -7.33 28.26 4.86
N GLU A 492 -7.69 29.51 4.54
CA GLU A 492 -7.26 30.21 3.33
C GLU A 492 -5.74 30.39 3.21
N SER A 493 -5.04 30.47 4.36
CA SER A 493 -3.57 30.59 4.41
C SER A 493 -2.85 29.24 4.55
N ASN A 494 -3.58 28.15 4.69
CA ASN A 494 -3.01 26.82 4.89
C ASN A 494 -2.27 26.32 3.65
N SER A 495 -1.12 25.69 3.84
CA SER A 495 -0.30 25.17 2.74
C SER A 495 -1.02 24.12 1.88
N PHE A 496 -1.90 23.31 2.48
CA PHE A 496 -2.68 22.34 1.74
C PHE A 496 -3.74 23.01 0.84
N LYS A 497 -4.39 24.11 1.31
CA LYS A 497 -5.29 24.92 0.46
C LYS A 497 -4.55 25.48 -0.75
N LYS A 498 -3.34 26.03 -0.56
CA LYS A 498 -2.50 26.50 -1.66
C LYS A 498 -2.18 25.40 -2.66
N GLN A 499 -1.83 24.22 -2.17
CA GLN A 499 -1.59 23.04 -3.00
C GLN A 499 -2.83 22.63 -3.82
N LEU A 500 -4.04 22.69 -3.23
CA LEU A 500 -5.28 22.43 -3.96
C LEU A 500 -5.54 23.47 -5.07
N ASP A 501 -5.21 24.75 -4.82
CA ASP A 501 -5.36 25.81 -5.82
C ASP A 501 -4.36 25.65 -6.98
N GLU A 502 -3.11 25.23 -6.70
CA GLU A 502 -2.13 24.86 -7.72
C GLU A 502 -2.64 23.68 -8.56
N MET A 503 -3.15 22.62 -7.91
CA MET A 503 -3.72 21.47 -8.62
C MET A 503 -4.92 21.86 -9.51
N ARG A 504 -5.73 22.85 -9.14
CA ARG A 504 -6.80 23.37 -10.01
C ARG A 504 -6.25 24.07 -11.25
N GLN A 505 -5.18 24.87 -11.09
CA GLN A 505 -4.52 25.51 -12.23
C GLN A 505 -3.91 24.45 -13.16
N ASP A 506 -3.32 23.39 -12.61
CA ASP A 506 -2.79 22.27 -13.39
C ASP A 506 -3.89 21.56 -14.18
N VAL A 507 -5.07 21.35 -13.58
CA VAL A 507 -6.22 20.77 -14.30
C VAL A 507 -6.62 21.61 -15.51
N GLU A 508 -6.71 22.93 -15.36
CA GLU A 508 -7.05 23.84 -16.49
C GLU A 508 -5.95 23.85 -17.56
N SER A 509 -4.69 23.94 -17.15
CA SER A 509 -3.54 23.96 -18.05
C SER A 509 -3.43 22.66 -18.86
N ASN A 510 -3.49 21.52 -18.17
CA ASN A 510 -3.39 20.20 -18.78
C ASN A 510 -4.56 19.91 -19.72
N TYR A 511 -5.77 20.34 -19.36
CA TYR A 511 -6.95 20.23 -20.23
C TYR A 511 -6.74 20.99 -21.55
N ASN A 512 -6.31 22.23 -21.49
CA ASN A 512 -6.09 23.07 -22.68
C ASN A 512 -4.96 22.51 -23.56
N GLN A 513 -3.89 22.00 -22.93
CA GLN A 513 -2.78 21.36 -23.66
C GLN A 513 -3.25 20.08 -24.35
N GLY A 514 -3.97 19.21 -23.64
CA GLY A 514 -4.52 17.96 -24.20
C GLY A 514 -5.47 18.23 -25.38
N LEU A 515 -6.38 19.21 -25.25
CA LEU A 515 -7.26 19.63 -26.34
C LEU A 515 -6.46 20.12 -27.56
N THR A 516 -5.44 20.93 -27.34
CA THR A 516 -4.61 21.44 -28.43
C THR A 516 -3.94 20.30 -29.20
N ILE A 517 -3.41 19.30 -28.48
CA ILE A 517 -2.78 18.13 -29.11
C ILE A 517 -3.82 17.32 -29.89
N LEU A 518 -4.96 16.97 -29.28
CA LEU A 518 -5.99 16.14 -29.92
C LEU A 518 -6.67 16.80 -31.12
N ASN A 519 -6.76 18.13 -31.15
CA ASN A 519 -7.29 18.87 -32.29
C ASN A 519 -6.31 18.94 -33.48
N ASN A 520 -5.03 18.61 -33.27
CA ASN A 520 -3.98 18.65 -34.30
C ASN A 520 -3.62 17.27 -34.87
N ILE A 521 -4.21 16.20 -34.37
CA ILE A 521 -4.01 14.81 -34.80
C ILE A 521 -5.28 14.16 -35.30
#